data_0b04e763a0be1ab3100d5ec6ade99197
#
_entry.id   0b04e763a0be1ab3100d5ec6ade99197
#
_cell.length_a   1.000
_cell.length_b   1.000
_cell.length_c   1.000
_cell.angle_alpha   90.00
_cell.angle_beta   90.00
_cell.angle_gamma   90.00
#
_symmetry.space_group_name_H-M   'P 1'
#
loop_
_entity.id
_entity.type
_entity.pdbx_description
1 polymer ?
#
loop_
_entity_poly.entity_id
_entity_poly.type
_entity_poly.pdbx_seq_one_letter_code
_entity_poly.pdbx_strand_id
1 'polypeptide(L)'
;TEFTGNYESGICKLSTIGLGRHKGCTSLHKGGTLNFTRIIPEAAKMVFEKSNIGFAIGIVENSFDKVKLIEGMTKDEVLEREPELLKIAKASMPSIGIPEIDILVIEEIGKDISGFGMDPNIVGLIGPKADEPNVPKIGKVIVLRLSEKSHGNACGIGLADLTTREVYDNIDFESTYANSFACDGSFGYWTEYIPIVMSDEAEAVAGAVKMLKIKEPEKAKIVKIKNTLKLSEMEISESLKAYVESKPERFALL
;
A
#
# COMPACT_ATOMS: atom_id res chain seq x y z
N THR A 1 -2.31 3.93 1.48
CA THR A 1 -3.62 4.53 1.17
C THR A 1 -3.77 4.65 -0.34
N GLU A 2 -4.85 4.17 -0.92
CA GLU A 2 -5.13 4.37 -2.32
C GLU A 2 -5.32 5.86 -2.61
N PHE A 3 -4.67 6.36 -3.63
CA PHE A 3 -4.90 7.71 -4.11
C PHE A 3 -5.91 7.67 -5.25
N THR A 4 -7.20 7.60 -4.93
CA THR A 4 -8.27 7.65 -5.94
C THR A 4 -8.76 9.06 -6.21
N GLY A 5 -8.34 10.04 -5.37
CA GLY A 5 -8.73 11.45 -5.51
C GLY A 5 -7.77 12.45 -4.88
N ASN A 6 -8.32 13.60 -4.51
CA ASN A 6 -7.53 14.75 -4.02
C ASN A 6 -7.45 14.87 -2.51
N TYR A 7 -8.22 14.06 -1.74
CA TYR A 7 -8.38 14.24 -0.28
C TYR A 7 -8.22 12.94 0.52
N GLU A 8 -7.82 11.86 -0.07
CA GLU A 8 -7.87 10.52 0.51
C GLU A 8 -6.81 10.22 1.55
N SER A 9 -5.78 11.04 1.62
CA SER A 9 -4.66 10.85 2.53
C SER A 9 -4.20 12.20 3.05
N GLY A 10 -4.79 12.67 4.12
CA GLY A 10 -4.40 13.95 4.70
C GLY A 10 -5.36 14.46 5.75
N ILE A 11 -5.44 15.77 5.89
CA ILE A 11 -6.17 16.47 6.95
C ILE A 11 -7.66 16.19 6.88
N CYS A 12 -8.25 16.23 5.68
CA CYS A 12 -9.68 15.94 5.49
C CYS A 12 -10.02 14.51 5.92
N LYS A 13 -9.21 13.52 5.53
CA LYS A 13 -9.38 12.13 5.98
C LYS A 13 -9.18 11.99 7.48
N LEU A 14 -8.15 12.63 8.03
CA LEU A 14 -7.88 12.60 9.47
C LEU A 14 -9.03 13.22 10.26
N SER A 15 -9.58 14.36 9.83
CA SER A 15 -10.68 15.06 10.52
C SER A 15 -12.00 14.27 10.46
N THR A 16 -12.23 13.47 9.43
CA THR A 16 -13.48 12.74 9.23
C THR A 16 -13.39 11.28 9.71
N ILE A 17 -12.48 10.49 9.16
CA ILE A 17 -12.30 9.08 9.52
C ILE A 17 -11.54 8.97 10.84
N GLY A 18 -10.43 9.70 11.00
CA GLY A 18 -9.58 9.63 12.18
C GLY A 18 -10.30 10.12 13.43
N LEU A 19 -10.72 11.39 13.46
CA LEU A 19 -11.45 11.96 14.59
C LEU A 19 -12.86 11.39 14.74
N GLY A 20 -13.48 10.93 13.65
CA GLY A 20 -14.77 10.25 13.66
C GLY A 20 -14.76 8.90 14.37
N ARG A 21 -13.57 8.35 14.64
CA ARG A 21 -13.36 7.05 15.29
C ARG A 21 -14.16 5.93 14.60
N HIS A 22 -14.54 4.89 15.35
CA HIS A 22 -15.28 3.76 14.79
C HIS A 22 -16.55 4.14 14.04
N LYS A 23 -17.40 5.00 14.63
CA LYS A 23 -18.69 5.42 14.02
C LYS A 23 -18.47 6.25 12.75
N GLY A 24 -17.55 7.21 12.77
CA GLY A 24 -17.24 8.04 11.61
C GLY A 24 -16.62 7.22 10.49
N CYS A 25 -15.66 6.37 10.84
CA CYS A 25 -15.02 5.44 9.90
C CYS A 25 -16.08 4.56 9.20
N THR A 26 -16.90 3.84 9.96
CA THR A 26 -17.95 2.96 9.40
C THR A 26 -18.96 3.75 8.55
N SER A 27 -19.39 4.94 8.99
CA SER A 27 -20.34 5.75 8.23
C SER A 27 -19.82 6.19 6.87
N LEU A 28 -18.52 6.55 6.80
CA LEU A 28 -17.90 6.96 5.54
C LEU A 28 -17.63 5.77 4.62
N HIS A 29 -17.19 4.64 5.18
CA HIS A 29 -16.95 3.43 4.40
C HIS A 29 -18.24 2.83 3.81
N LYS A 30 -19.40 3.00 4.47
CA LYS A 30 -20.71 2.62 3.88
C LYS A 30 -21.02 3.29 2.55
N GLY A 31 -20.46 4.48 2.30
CA GLY A 31 -20.56 5.17 1.03
C GLY A 31 -19.75 4.54 -0.10
N GLY A 32 -18.89 3.55 0.21
CA GLY A 32 -17.96 2.91 -0.71
C GLY A 32 -16.72 3.75 -0.99
N THR A 33 -15.57 3.11 -1.05
CA THR A 33 -14.26 3.77 -1.22
C THR A 33 -14.13 4.52 -2.53
N LEU A 34 -14.76 4.05 -3.60
CA LEU A 34 -14.81 4.76 -4.89
C LEU A 34 -15.47 6.15 -4.79
N ASN A 35 -16.28 6.38 -3.75
CA ASN A 35 -16.91 7.68 -3.50
C ASN A 35 -16.11 8.56 -2.54
N PHE A 36 -14.98 8.12 -2.00
CA PHE A 36 -14.17 8.90 -1.05
C PHE A 36 -13.74 10.25 -1.60
N THR A 37 -13.44 10.34 -2.89
CA THR A 37 -13.13 11.60 -3.56
C THR A 37 -14.18 12.68 -3.33
N ARG A 38 -15.46 12.31 -3.21
CA ARG A 38 -16.58 13.20 -2.96
C ARG A 38 -16.95 13.28 -1.47
N ILE A 39 -17.05 12.13 -0.81
CA ILE A 39 -17.58 12.02 0.56
C ILE A 39 -16.62 12.65 1.58
N ILE A 40 -15.31 12.45 1.45
CA ILE A 40 -14.33 12.97 2.40
C ILE A 40 -14.33 14.49 2.47
N PRO A 41 -14.21 15.26 1.36
CA PRO A 41 -14.24 16.72 1.44
C PRO A 41 -15.59 17.27 1.91
N GLU A 42 -16.73 16.67 1.50
CA GLU A 42 -18.06 17.08 1.98
C GLU A 42 -18.18 16.90 3.52
N ALA A 43 -17.73 15.75 4.04
CA ALA A 43 -17.76 15.50 5.48
C ALA A 43 -16.75 16.38 6.24
N ALA A 44 -15.55 16.59 5.69
CA ALA A 44 -14.53 17.46 6.28
C ALA A 44 -15.03 18.89 6.41
N LYS A 45 -15.70 19.43 5.39
CA LYS A 45 -16.33 20.75 5.45
C LYS A 45 -17.29 20.88 6.62
N MET A 46 -18.17 19.88 6.81
CA MET A 46 -19.09 19.87 7.96
C MET A 46 -18.36 19.81 9.31
N VAL A 47 -17.26 19.04 9.39
CA VAL A 47 -16.45 18.96 10.61
C VAL A 47 -15.82 20.32 10.91
N PHE A 48 -15.19 20.98 9.92
CA PHE A 48 -14.56 22.29 10.10
C PHE A 48 -15.56 23.38 10.47
N GLU A 49 -16.78 23.36 9.91
CA GLU A 49 -17.84 24.31 10.24
C GLU A 49 -18.38 24.14 11.65
N LYS A 50 -18.49 22.89 12.15
CA LYS A 50 -19.18 22.55 13.41
C LYS A 50 -18.24 22.26 14.58
N SER A 51 -16.93 22.26 14.37
CA SER A 51 -15.94 21.99 15.40
C SER A 51 -15.10 23.23 15.73
N ASN A 52 -14.37 23.13 16.85
CA ASN A 52 -13.44 24.17 17.28
C ASN A 52 -12.03 23.98 16.70
N ILE A 53 -11.89 23.34 15.54
CA ILE A 53 -10.61 23.22 14.84
C ILE A 53 -10.24 24.61 14.34
N GLY A 54 -9.14 25.18 14.85
CA GLY A 54 -8.67 26.52 14.47
C GLY A 54 -7.70 26.50 13.31
N PHE A 55 -6.83 25.49 13.25
CA PHE A 55 -5.80 25.31 12.24
C PHE A 55 -5.46 23.83 12.05
N ALA A 56 -4.75 23.55 10.99
CA ALA A 56 -4.21 22.22 10.69
C ALA A 56 -2.75 22.33 10.24
N ILE A 57 -2.02 21.24 10.36
CA ILE A 57 -0.65 21.12 9.88
C ILE A 57 -0.59 19.96 8.90
N GLY A 58 -0.27 20.26 7.65
CA GLY A 58 0.03 19.28 6.61
C GLY A 58 1.51 18.88 6.68
N ILE A 59 1.78 17.58 6.69
CA ILE A 59 3.13 17.01 6.66
C ILE A 59 3.25 16.17 5.41
N VAL A 60 4.24 16.45 4.60
CA VAL A 60 4.58 15.65 3.41
C VAL A 60 5.94 15.00 3.64
N GLU A 61 5.98 13.69 3.46
CA GLU A 61 7.19 12.90 3.54
C GLU A 61 7.72 12.54 2.14
N ASN A 62 9.01 12.25 2.06
CA ASN A 62 9.66 11.79 0.84
C ASN A 62 9.81 10.25 0.84
N SER A 63 10.39 9.70 -0.24
CA SER A 63 10.62 8.27 -0.43
C SER A 63 11.58 7.61 0.60
N PHE A 64 12.15 8.39 1.53
CA PHE A 64 13.04 7.93 2.59
C PHE A 64 12.41 8.07 3.98
N ASP A 65 11.08 8.21 4.06
CA ASP A 65 10.33 8.46 5.31
C ASP A 65 10.82 9.70 6.07
N LYS A 66 11.33 10.71 5.33
CA LYS A 66 11.78 11.96 5.91
C LYS A 66 10.84 13.08 5.54
N VAL A 67 10.60 13.97 6.49
CA VAL A 67 9.79 15.16 6.27
C VAL A 67 10.42 16.00 5.16
N LYS A 68 9.63 16.23 4.10
CA LYS A 68 9.96 17.07 2.96
C LYS A 68 9.39 18.48 3.11
N LEU A 69 8.17 18.58 3.65
CA LEU A 69 7.43 19.82 3.80
C LEU A 69 6.54 19.76 5.02
N ILE A 70 6.50 20.87 5.78
CA ILE A 70 5.50 21.11 6.82
C ILE A 70 4.82 22.42 6.46
N GLU A 71 3.49 22.43 6.41
CA GLU A 71 2.69 23.61 6.10
C GLU A 71 1.55 23.76 7.11
N GLY A 72 1.50 24.91 7.78
CA GLY A 72 0.37 25.30 8.62
C GLY A 72 -0.70 26.00 7.78
N MET A 73 -1.97 25.74 8.07
CA MET A 73 -3.09 26.35 7.39
C MET A 73 -4.29 26.52 8.34
N THR A 74 -5.10 27.53 8.11
CA THR A 74 -6.38 27.66 8.78
C THR A 74 -7.36 26.58 8.31
N LYS A 75 -8.41 26.31 9.08
CA LYS A 75 -9.43 25.33 8.70
C LYS A 75 -10.09 25.67 7.35
N ASP A 76 -10.19 26.96 7.02
CA ASP A 76 -10.84 27.42 5.79
C ASP A 76 -9.97 27.21 4.55
N GLU A 77 -8.63 27.13 4.73
CA GLU A 77 -7.66 26.90 3.66
C GLU A 77 -7.47 25.41 3.35
N VAL A 78 -7.84 24.50 4.27
CA VAL A 78 -7.54 23.06 4.14
C VAL A 78 -8.05 22.48 2.83
N LEU A 79 -9.30 22.78 2.45
CA LEU A 79 -9.91 22.20 1.22
C LEU A 79 -9.23 22.67 -0.07
N GLU A 80 -8.58 23.83 -0.05
CA GLU A 80 -7.82 24.35 -1.20
C GLU A 80 -6.38 23.83 -1.20
N ARG A 81 -5.72 23.79 -0.04
CA ARG A 81 -4.30 23.49 0.09
C ARG A 81 -3.98 22.00 0.09
N GLU A 82 -4.84 21.15 0.69
CA GLU A 82 -4.57 19.72 0.81
C GLU A 82 -4.38 19.02 -0.55
N PRO A 83 -5.15 19.31 -1.62
CA PRO A 83 -4.90 18.73 -2.93
C PRO A 83 -3.49 19.04 -3.48
N GLU A 84 -2.98 20.23 -3.24
CA GLU A 84 -1.62 20.60 -3.69
C GLU A 84 -0.54 19.87 -2.88
N LEU A 85 -0.73 19.74 -1.57
CA LEU A 85 0.16 18.93 -0.73
C LEU A 85 0.14 17.45 -1.15
N LEU A 86 -1.03 16.92 -1.49
CA LEU A 86 -1.17 15.55 -1.97
C LEU A 86 -0.45 15.33 -3.31
N LYS A 87 -0.46 16.30 -4.22
CA LYS A 87 0.33 16.22 -5.47
C LYS A 87 1.83 16.13 -5.18
N ILE A 88 2.33 16.91 -4.21
CA ILE A 88 3.74 16.85 -3.79
C ILE A 88 4.05 15.48 -3.16
N ALA A 89 3.16 14.95 -2.34
CA ALA A 89 3.30 13.63 -1.74
C ALA A 89 3.36 12.53 -2.80
N LYS A 90 2.42 12.52 -3.75
CA LYS A 90 2.40 11.57 -4.88
C LYS A 90 3.69 11.62 -5.71
N ALA A 91 4.17 12.83 -6.02
CA ALA A 91 5.41 13.02 -6.76
C ALA A 91 6.67 12.60 -5.98
N SER A 92 6.54 12.42 -4.67
CA SER A 92 7.64 12.05 -3.77
C SER A 92 7.60 10.58 -3.35
N MET A 93 6.62 9.81 -3.81
CA MET A 93 6.50 8.39 -3.49
C MET A 93 7.65 7.58 -4.10
N PRO A 94 8.13 6.56 -3.38
CA PRO A 94 9.05 5.59 -3.96
C PRO A 94 8.34 4.73 -5.01
N SER A 95 9.09 4.09 -5.87
CA SER A 95 8.56 3.08 -6.79
C SER A 95 9.62 2.02 -7.09
N ILE A 96 9.20 0.80 -7.38
CA ILE A 96 10.11 -0.30 -7.74
C ILE A 96 10.89 0.02 -9.02
N GLY A 97 10.28 0.72 -9.96
CA GLY A 97 10.97 1.20 -11.16
C GLY A 97 11.16 0.17 -12.27
N ILE A 98 10.72 -1.04 -12.05
CA ILE A 98 10.72 -2.13 -13.04
C ILE A 98 9.27 -2.29 -13.52
N PRO A 99 8.97 -2.08 -14.81
CA PRO A 99 7.57 -1.98 -15.28
C PRO A 99 6.84 -3.33 -15.34
N GLU A 100 7.58 -4.42 -15.50
CA GLU A 100 7.02 -5.77 -15.59
C GLU A 100 7.78 -6.72 -14.70
N ILE A 101 7.08 -7.36 -13.78
CA ILE A 101 7.61 -8.31 -12.80
C ILE A 101 6.73 -9.55 -12.85
N ASP A 102 7.33 -10.71 -13.09
CA ASP A 102 6.60 -11.98 -13.06
C ASP A 102 6.26 -12.33 -11.60
N ILE A 103 7.23 -12.20 -10.70
CA ILE A 103 7.06 -12.54 -9.29
C ILE A 103 7.66 -11.43 -8.42
N LEU A 104 6.83 -10.81 -7.60
CA LEU A 104 7.25 -9.89 -6.54
C LEU A 104 7.28 -10.66 -5.22
N VAL A 105 8.46 -10.75 -4.61
CA VAL A 105 8.64 -11.28 -3.27
C VAL A 105 8.75 -10.12 -2.29
N ILE A 106 7.87 -10.07 -1.30
CA ILE A 106 7.88 -9.08 -0.23
C ILE A 106 8.27 -9.81 1.06
N GLU A 107 9.42 -9.43 1.62
CA GLU A 107 9.89 -10.12 2.83
C GLU A 107 8.93 -9.95 3.99
N GLU A 108 8.41 -8.74 4.21
CA GLU A 108 7.50 -8.48 5.32
C GLU A 108 6.38 -7.50 4.97
N ILE A 109 5.22 -7.73 5.53
CA ILE A 109 4.09 -6.80 5.53
C ILE A 109 3.67 -6.48 6.96
N GLY A 110 2.99 -5.35 7.16
CA GLY A 110 2.48 -4.97 8.48
C GLY A 110 1.74 -3.65 8.48
N LYS A 111 0.89 -3.45 9.47
CA LYS A 111 0.13 -2.21 9.67
C LYS A 111 1.04 -0.99 9.92
N ASP A 112 2.25 -1.21 10.40
CA ASP A 112 3.30 -0.20 10.57
C ASP A 112 3.97 0.20 9.25
N ILE A 113 3.81 -0.61 8.20
CA ILE A 113 4.33 -0.37 6.85
C ILE A 113 3.28 0.34 6.01
N SER A 114 2.06 -0.19 6.00
CA SER A 114 0.92 0.38 5.28
C SER A 114 -0.38 -0.03 5.94
N GLY A 115 -1.44 0.76 5.80
CA GLY A 115 -2.78 0.40 6.27
C GLY A 115 -3.30 -0.94 5.74
N PHE A 116 -2.82 -1.37 4.58
CA PHE A 116 -3.06 -2.68 3.96
C PHE A 116 -1.88 -3.65 4.08
N GLY A 117 -1.02 -3.46 5.08
CA GLY A 117 0.16 -4.29 5.26
C GLY A 117 1.27 -4.04 4.23
N MET A 118 0.93 -3.86 2.97
CA MET A 118 1.79 -3.39 1.87
C MET A 118 1.11 -2.22 1.16
N ASP A 119 1.87 -1.27 0.62
CA ASP A 119 1.28 -0.09 -0.04
C ASP A 119 0.77 -0.45 -1.45
N PRO A 120 -0.55 -0.41 -1.68
CA PRO A 120 -1.14 -0.73 -2.98
C PRO A 120 -0.73 0.25 -4.09
N ASN A 121 -0.27 1.47 -3.75
CA ASN A 121 0.24 2.40 -4.76
C ASN A 121 1.63 1.99 -5.28
N ILE A 122 2.38 1.21 -4.51
CA ILE A 122 3.69 0.66 -4.90
C ILE A 122 3.51 -0.62 -5.72
N VAL A 123 2.60 -1.50 -5.28
CA VAL A 123 2.38 -2.82 -5.90
C VAL A 123 1.26 -2.85 -6.92
N GLY A 124 0.42 -1.81 -7.01
CA GLY A 124 -0.61 -1.67 -8.04
C GLY A 124 -1.76 -2.68 -7.96
N LEU A 125 -2.00 -3.27 -6.80
CA LEU A 125 -2.93 -4.40 -6.67
C LEU A 125 -4.39 -4.00 -6.42
N ILE A 126 -4.70 -2.71 -6.22
CA ILE A 126 -6.05 -2.25 -5.90
C ILE A 126 -6.50 -1.15 -6.87
N GLY A 127 -7.69 -1.34 -7.47
CA GLY A 127 -8.39 -0.34 -8.27
C GLY A 127 -7.96 -0.23 -9.73
N PRO A 128 -8.50 0.74 -10.47
CA PRO A 128 -8.27 0.91 -11.90
C PRO A 128 -6.86 1.43 -12.27
N LYS A 129 -5.95 1.47 -11.33
CA LYS A 129 -4.59 2.01 -11.47
C LYS A 129 -3.60 1.09 -12.20
N ALA A 130 -4.04 -0.04 -12.71
CA ALA A 130 -3.20 -0.98 -13.45
C ALA A 130 -2.43 -0.37 -14.63
N ASP A 131 -2.79 0.84 -15.05
CA ASP A 131 -2.18 1.58 -16.16
C ASP A 131 -1.40 2.83 -15.72
N GLU A 132 -1.15 3.04 -14.43
CA GLU A 132 -0.30 4.16 -14.00
C GLU A 132 1.18 3.89 -14.33
N PRO A 133 1.90 4.86 -14.96
CA PRO A 133 3.21 4.61 -15.57
C PRO A 133 4.33 4.24 -14.58
N ASN A 134 4.14 4.45 -13.30
CA ASN A 134 5.13 4.15 -12.24
C ASN A 134 4.81 2.89 -11.43
N VAL A 135 3.72 2.21 -11.73
CA VAL A 135 3.27 1.01 -11.03
C VAL A 135 3.59 -0.21 -11.88
N PRO A 136 4.30 -1.22 -11.36
CA PRO A 136 4.65 -2.40 -12.13
C PRO A 136 3.42 -3.27 -12.42
N LYS A 137 3.46 -3.96 -13.57
CA LYS A 137 2.58 -5.10 -13.85
C LYS A 137 3.18 -6.32 -13.17
N ILE A 138 2.52 -6.85 -12.15
CA ILE A 138 2.99 -7.98 -11.36
C ILE A 138 2.15 -9.21 -11.66
N GLY A 139 2.82 -10.30 -12.00
CA GLY A 139 2.15 -11.58 -12.27
C GLY A 139 1.69 -12.29 -11.01
N LYS A 140 2.58 -12.41 -10.01
CA LYS A 140 2.29 -13.01 -8.70
C LYS A 140 3.00 -12.27 -7.57
N VAL A 141 2.34 -12.17 -6.42
CA VAL A 141 2.89 -11.61 -5.20
C VAL A 141 3.06 -12.69 -4.15
N ILE A 142 4.22 -12.73 -3.53
CA ILE A 142 4.56 -13.63 -2.42
C ILE A 142 4.88 -12.78 -1.19
N VAL A 143 4.33 -13.14 -0.03
CA VAL A 143 4.66 -12.53 1.27
C VAL A 143 5.31 -13.57 2.16
N LEU A 144 6.48 -13.25 2.71
CA LEU A 144 7.28 -14.22 3.48
C LEU A 144 7.03 -14.19 4.97
N ARG A 145 6.78 -13.00 5.57
CA ARG A 145 6.53 -12.85 7.00
C ARG A 145 5.68 -11.62 7.34
N LEU A 146 5.22 -11.56 8.57
CA LEU A 146 4.64 -10.36 9.16
C LEU A 146 5.73 -9.53 9.86
N SER A 147 5.60 -8.21 9.84
CA SER A 147 6.48 -7.35 10.64
C SER A 147 6.23 -7.60 12.12
N GLU A 148 7.29 -7.53 12.93
CA GLU A 148 7.18 -7.69 14.39
C GLU A 148 6.19 -6.67 15.00
N LYS A 149 6.21 -5.43 14.49
CA LYS A 149 5.37 -4.33 14.96
C LYS A 149 3.89 -4.49 14.59
N SER A 150 3.54 -5.37 13.66
CA SER A 150 2.14 -5.67 13.35
C SER A 150 1.46 -6.52 14.42
N HIS A 151 2.24 -7.13 15.33
CA HIS A 151 1.74 -8.00 16.39
C HIS A 151 0.77 -9.09 15.86
N GLY A 152 1.08 -9.66 14.71
CA GLY A 152 0.26 -10.70 14.06
C GLY A 152 -0.92 -10.17 13.24
N ASN A 153 -1.16 -8.86 13.20
CA ASN A 153 -2.20 -8.31 12.34
C ASN A 153 -1.76 -8.40 10.87
N ALA A 154 -2.37 -9.31 10.14
CA ALA A 154 -2.09 -9.61 8.74
C ALA A 154 -3.05 -8.91 7.76
N CYS A 155 -3.62 -7.75 8.13
CA CYS A 155 -4.47 -6.97 7.24
C CYS A 155 -3.77 -6.72 5.90
N GLY A 156 -4.45 -7.03 4.80
CA GLY A 156 -3.91 -6.93 3.44
C GLY A 156 -3.17 -8.17 2.94
N ILE A 157 -3.06 -9.24 3.74
CA ILE A 157 -2.42 -10.48 3.28
C ILE A 157 -3.08 -11.07 2.03
N GLY A 158 -4.39 -10.86 1.85
CA GLY A 158 -5.13 -11.29 0.68
C GLY A 158 -4.74 -10.58 -0.63
N LEU A 159 -3.89 -9.56 -0.57
CA LEU A 159 -3.25 -8.96 -1.75
C LEU A 159 -2.16 -9.85 -2.34
N ALA A 160 -1.65 -10.81 -1.57
CA ALA A 160 -0.70 -11.79 -2.04
C ALA A 160 -1.40 -12.98 -2.70
N ASP A 161 -0.72 -13.64 -3.63
CA ASP A 161 -1.15 -14.91 -4.25
C ASP A 161 -0.69 -16.11 -3.41
N LEU A 162 0.53 -16.01 -2.87
CA LEU A 162 1.16 -17.04 -2.05
C LEU A 162 1.77 -16.43 -0.79
N THR A 163 1.87 -17.24 0.23
CA THR A 163 2.55 -16.88 1.48
C THR A 163 3.25 -18.11 2.07
N THR A 164 3.91 -17.93 3.20
CA THR A 164 4.65 -18.99 3.87
C THR A 164 3.91 -19.52 5.10
N ARG A 165 4.32 -20.69 5.57
CA ARG A 165 3.87 -21.26 6.83
C ARG A 165 4.19 -20.35 8.01
N GLU A 166 5.32 -19.64 7.95
CA GLU A 166 5.71 -18.66 8.96
C GLU A 166 4.65 -17.56 9.11
N VAL A 167 4.13 -17.01 8.00
CA VAL A 167 3.04 -16.03 8.07
C VAL A 167 1.81 -16.62 8.72
N TYR A 168 1.36 -17.77 8.20
CA TYR A 168 0.12 -18.41 8.66
C TYR A 168 0.13 -18.69 10.17
N ASP A 169 1.24 -19.22 10.69
CA ASP A 169 1.38 -19.58 12.11
C ASP A 169 1.47 -18.37 13.04
N ASN A 170 1.78 -17.17 12.49
CA ASN A 170 1.91 -15.93 13.25
C ASN A 170 0.71 -14.97 13.09
N ILE A 171 -0.35 -15.36 12.37
CA ILE A 171 -1.54 -14.52 12.23
C ILE A 171 -2.33 -14.48 13.54
N ASP A 172 -2.56 -13.27 14.03
CA ASP A 172 -3.64 -12.99 14.97
C ASP A 172 -4.93 -12.76 14.18
N PHE A 173 -5.78 -13.78 14.12
CA PHE A 173 -7.02 -13.76 13.35
C PHE A 173 -8.03 -12.75 13.89
N GLU A 174 -8.07 -12.53 15.20
CA GLU A 174 -9.00 -11.58 15.81
C GLU A 174 -8.66 -10.15 15.37
N SER A 175 -7.41 -9.73 15.53
CA SER A 175 -6.97 -8.39 15.12
C SER A 175 -7.04 -8.21 13.60
N THR A 176 -6.75 -9.26 12.81
CA THR A 176 -6.81 -9.21 11.35
C THR A 176 -8.25 -9.02 10.88
N TYR A 177 -9.19 -9.84 11.34
CA TYR A 177 -10.58 -9.77 10.92
C TYR A 177 -11.33 -8.55 11.44
N ALA A 178 -10.89 -7.97 12.58
CA ALA A 178 -11.44 -6.71 13.06
C ALA A 178 -11.33 -5.59 12.02
N ASN A 179 -10.33 -5.61 11.14
CA ASN A 179 -10.18 -4.63 10.05
C ASN A 179 -11.27 -4.81 8.98
N SER A 180 -11.55 -6.06 8.57
CA SER A 180 -12.61 -6.35 7.60
C SER A 180 -13.97 -5.85 8.07
N PHE A 181 -14.30 -6.13 9.33
CA PHE A 181 -15.57 -5.69 9.92
C PHE A 181 -15.63 -4.17 10.12
N ALA A 182 -14.51 -3.52 10.44
CA ALA A 182 -14.46 -2.06 10.58
C ALA A 182 -14.70 -1.34 9.25
N CYS A 183 -14.21 -1.90 8.16
CA CYS A 183 -14.36 -1.34 6.81
C CYS A 183 -15.70 -1.69 6.14
N ASP A 184 -16.56 -2.48 6.81
CA ASP A 184 -17.91 -2.88 6.33
C ASP A 184 -17.89 -3.45 4.89
N GLY A 185 -16.81 -4.17 4.55
CA GLY A 185 -16.63 -4.80 3.24
C GLY A 185 -16.42 -3.84 2.06
N SER A 186 -16.19 -2.55 2.29
CA SER A 186 -16.04 -1.55 1.22
C SER A 186 -14.82 -1.79 0.34
N PHE A 187 -13.79 -2.49 0.85
CA PHE A 187 -12.67 -3.03 0.04
C PHE A 187 -12.84 -4.50 -0.30
N GLY A 188 -13.92 -5.13 0.16
CA GLY A 188 -14.13 -6.56 0.09
C GLY A 188 -13.32 -7.31 1.17
N TYR A 189 -13.92 -8.35 1.72
CA TYR A 189 -13.26 -9.22 2.73
C TYR A 189 -12.06 -9.98 2.16
N TRP A 190 -11.83 -9.93 0.85
CA TRP A 190 -10.73 -10.62 0.18
C TRP A 190 -9.35 -10.10 0.62
N THR A 191 -9.24 -8.89 1.13
CA THR A 191 -7.98 -8.33 1.64
C THR A 191 -7.42 -9.07 2.85
N GLU A 192 -8.25 -9.84 3.54
CA GLU A 192 -7.88 -10.70 4.66
C GLU A 192 -8.02 -12.19 4.35
N TYR A 193 -8.26 -12.56 3.08
CA TYR A 193 -8.23 -13.97 2.69
C TYR A 193 -6.80 -14.51 2.79
N ILE A 194 -6.69 -15.73 3.31
CA ILE A 194 -5.39 -16.37 3.39
C ILE A 194 -5.00 -16.88 2.00
N PRO A 195 -3.87 -16.42 1.45
CA PRO A 195 -3.35 -16.92 0.17
C PRO A 195 -2.89 -18.36 0.29
N ILE A 196 -2.43 -18.94 -0.83
CA ILE A 196 -1.87 -20.30 -0.82
C ILE A 196 -0.64 -20.33 0.08
N VAL A 197 -0.68 -21.17 1.12
CA VAL A 197 0.39 -21.31 2.11
C VAL A 197 1.38 -22.36 1.66
N MET A 198 2.63 -21.96 1.49
CA MET A 198 3.77 -22.80 1.14
C MET A 198 4.68 -23.01 2.36
N SER A 199 5.56 -24.01 2.32
CA SER A 199 6.46 -24.28 3.44
C SER A 199 7.47 -23.16 3.68
N ASP A 200 8.02 -22.60 2.57
CA ASP A 200 9.08 -21.60 2.57
C ASP A 200 9.08 -20.75 1.28
N GLU A 201 10.06 -19.85 1.19
CA GLU A 201 10.25 -18.97 0.03
C GLU A 201 10.50 -19.76 -1.27
N ALA A 202 11.34 -20.79 -1.21
CA ALA A 202 11.70 -21.55 -2.41
C ALA A 202 10.51 -22.28 -3.01
N GLU A 203 9.67 -22.88 -2.17
CA GLU A 203 8.44 -23.54 -2.59
C GLU A 203 7.41 -22.50 -3.10
N ALA A 204 7.31 -21.34 -2.47
CA ALA A 204 6.42 -20.27 -2.92
C ALA A 204 6.81 -19.73 -4.31
N VAL A 205 8.10 -19.50 -4.56
CA VAL A 205 8.61 -19.08 -5.86
C VAL A 205 8.37 -20.17 -6.92
N ALA A 206 8.66 -21.43 -6.61
CA ALA A 206 8.38 -22.55 -7.53
C ALA A 206 6.87 -22.66 -7.85
N GLY A 207 6.02 -22.46 -6.85
CA GLY A 207 4.57 -22.41 -7.00
C GLY A 207 4.13 -21.27 -7.93
N ALA A 208 4.66 -20.07 -7.75
CA ALA A 208 4.36 -18.91 -8.59
C ALA A 208 4.79 -19.12 -10.04
N VAL A 209 6.00 -19.65 -10.28
CA VAL A 209 6.50 -20.02 -11.61
C VAL A 209 5.53 -20.99 -12.31
N LYS A 210 5.06 -22.00 -11.57
CA LYS A 210 4.10 -22.99 -12.08
C LYS A 210 2.74 -22.35 -12.39
N MET A 211 2.23 -21.47 -11.50
CA MET A 211 0.96 -20.76 -11.71
C MET A 211 1.01 -19.86 -12.95
N LEU A 212 2.13 -19.19 -13.18
CA LEU A 212 2.36 -18.34 -14.36
C LEU A 212 2.68 -19.13 -15.63
N LYS A 213 2.83 -20.45 -15.53
CA LYS A 213 3.19 -21.34 -16.65
C LYS A 213 4.50 -20.94 -17.33
N ILE A 214 5.45 -20.41 -16.58
CA ILE A 214 6.76 -20.02 -17.09
C ILE A 214 7.52 -21.30 -17.46
N LYS A 215 7.89 -21.42 -18.75
CA LYS A 215 8.56 -22.63 -19.29
C LYS A 215 10.06 -22.65 -19.00
N GLU A 216 10.66 -21.49 -18.88
CA GLU A 216 12.09 -21.30 -18.64
C GLU A 216 12.25 -20.52 -17.32
N PRO A 217 12.26 -21.20 -16.14
CA PRO A 217 12.27 -20.54 -14.83
C PRO A 217 13.43 -19.55 -14.63
N GLU A 218 14.58 -19.81 -15.25
CA GLU A 218 15.76 -18.94 -15.22
C GLU A 218 15.55 -17.59 -15.91
N LYS A 219 14.52 -17.46 -16.74
CA LYS A 219 14.12 -16.21 -17.40
C LYS A 219 13.04 -15.45 -16.64
N ALA A 220 12.53 -15.99 -15.54
CA ALA A 220 11.53 -15.32 -14.74
C ALA A 220 12.06 -13.98 -14.19
N LYS A 221 11.27 -12.93 -14.35
CA LYS A 221 11.55 -11.59 -13.81
C LYS A 221 11.12 -11.55 -12.35
N ILE A 222 12.04 -11.82 -11.45
CA ILE A 222 11.78 -11.85 -10.01
C ILE A 222 12.40 -10.63 -9.36
N VAL A 223 11.63 -9.94 -8.55
CA VAL A 223 12.09 -8.85 -7.71
C VAL A 223 11.75 -9.19 -6.26
N LYS A 224 12.71 -9.02 -5.36
CA LYS A 224 12.50 -9.16 -3.92
C LYS A 224 12.79 -7.83 -3.24
N ILE A 225 11.85 -7.40 -2.43
CA ILE A 225 11.93 -6.18 -1.64
C ILE A 225 11.77 -6.49 -0.17
N LYS A 226 12.39 -5.69 0.68
CA LYS A 226 12.21 -5.79 2.13
C LYS A 226 10.74 -5.59 2.50
N ASN A 227 10.18 -4.45 2.11
CA ASN A 227 8.77 -4.07 2.21
C ASN A 227 8.54 -2.82 1.36
N THR A 228 7.31 -2.35 1.26
CA THR A 228 6.95 -1.20 0.41
C THR A 228 7.46 0.17 0.89
N LEU A 229 8.01 0.28 2.10
CA LEU A 229 8.72 1.48 2.57
C LEU A 229 10.23 1.42 2.30
N LYS A 230 10.81 0.24 2.07
CA LYS A 230 12.25 0.03 1.94
C LYS A 230 12.57 -0.48 0.53
N LEU A 231 12.61 0.48 -0.43
CA LEU A 231 12.86 0.23 -1.84
C LEU A 231 14.23 0.73 -2.32
N SER A 232 15.09 1.23 -1.40
CA SER A 232 16.44 1.67 -1.74
C SER A 232 17.35 0.54 -2.16
N GLU A 233 17.09 -0.67 -1.70
CA GLU A 233 17.79 -1.89 -2.04
C GLU A 233 16.77 -2.98 -2.39
N MET A 234 17.05 -3.72 -3.47
CA MET A 234 16.18 -4.79 -3.96
C MET A 234 17.06 -5.91 -4.52
N GLU A 235 16.64 -7.15 -4.35
CA GLU A 235 17.23 -8.27 -5.05
C GLU A 235 16.47 -8.51 -6.36
N ILE A 236 17.20 -8.82 -7.43
CA ILE A 236 16.63 -9.10 -8.74
C ILE A 236 17.15 -10.40 -9.31
N SER A 237 16.33 -11.09 -10.12
CA SER A 237 16.80 -12.23 -10.91
C SER A 237 17.75 -11.76 -12.01
N GLU A 238 18.64 -12.66 -12.46
CA GLU A 238 19.60 -12.39 -13.54
C GLU A 238 18.93 -11.90 -14.83
N SER A 239 17.71 -12.35 -15.09
CA SER A 239 16.90 -11.92 -16.25
C SER A 239 16.61 -10.41 -16.29
N LEU A 240 16.65 -9.72 -15.14
CA LEU A 240 16.41 -8.27 -15.02
C LEU A 240 17.70 -7.45 -15.07
N LYS A 241 18.87 -8.07 -15.00
CA LYS A 241 20.17 -7.37 -14.95
C LYS A 241 20.36 -6.40 -16.10
N ALA A 242 20.15 -6.85 -17.33
CA ALA A 242 20.29 -5.99 -18.52
C ALA A 242 19.35 -4.77 -18.49
N TYR A 243 18.13 -4.94 -17.97
CA TYR A 243 17.20 -3.82 -17.79
C TYR A 243 17.73 -2.81 -16.76
N VAL A 244 18.20 -3.28 -15.61
CA VAL A 244 18.74 -2.44 -14.54
C VAL A 244 20.00 -1.69 -15.02
N GLU A 245 20.92 -2.37 -15.69
CA GLU A 245 22.13 -1.75 -16.28
C GLU A 245 21.81 -0.69 -17.35
N SER A 246 20.68 -0.82 -18.05
CA SER A 246 20.22 0.17 -19.02
C SER A 246 19.68 1.47 -18.42
N LYS A 247 19.53 1.52 -17.08
CA LYS A 247 18.94 2.64 -16.32
C LYS A 247 19.83 3.11 -15.18
N PRO A 248 21.10 3.51 -15.47
CA PRO A 248 22.06 3.88 -14.45
C PRO A 248 21.69 5.15 -13.65
N GLU A 249 20.78 5.97 -14.18
CA GLU A 249 20.24 7.13 -13.48
C GLU A 249 19.29 6.74 -12.32
N ARG A 250 18.83 5.49 -12.31
CA ARG A 250 17.86 4.98 -11.34
C ARG A 250 18.38 3.84 -10.48
N PHE A 251 19.24 3.00 -11.03
CA PHE A 251 19.72 1.80 -10.39
C PHE A 251 21.24 1.74 -10.37
N ALA A 252 21.79 1.17 -9.30
CA ALA A 252 23.16 0.74 -9.21
C ALA A 252 23.19 -0.74 -8.82
N LEU A 253 23.98 -1.55 -9.51
CA LEU A 253 24.26 -2.92 -9.07
C LEU A 253 25.30 -2.87 -7.95
N LEU A 254 25.03 -3.57 -6.85
CA LEU A 254 25.90 -3.69 -5.69
C LEU A 254 26.75 -4.96 -5.78
#